data_2f99df49af462dec8dede390ea4af34b
#
_entry.id   2f99df49af462dec8dede390ea4af34b
#
_cell.length_a   1.000
_cell.length_b   1.000
_cell.length_c   1.000
_cell.angle_alpha   90.00
_cell.angle_beta   90.00
_cell.angle_gamma   90.00
#
_symmetry.space_group_name_H-M   'P 1'
#
loop_
_entity.id
_entity.type
_entity.pdbx_description
1 polymer ?
#
loop_
_entity_poly.entity_id
_entity_poly.type
_entity_poly.pdbx_seq_one_letter_code
_entity_poly.pdbx_strand_id
1 'polypeptide(L)' 'MNNFDKYYSFQLTYPFIGNKIFKSKSKQKAVNKCYQEYKTLQCSFQENIFGVTDLDKKIEYRFEINKTNLNN' A
#
# COMPACT_ATOMS: atom_id res chain seq x y z
N MET A 1 13.98 -13.85 -22.79
CA MET A 1 13.96 -13.62 -22.40
C MET A 1 13.87 -13.13 -21.56
N ASN A 2 13.84 -12.77 -21.32
CA ASN A 2 13.90 -12.28 -20.58
C ASN A 2 13.10 -11.97 -19.86
N ASN A 3 12.76 -12.14 -19.65
CA ASN A 3 12.13 -11.88 -18.96
C ASN A 3 12.19 -11.60 -17.72
N PHE A 4 12.46 -10.95 -17.65
CA PHE A 4 12.76 -10.44 -16.37
C PHE A 4 11.78 -9.41 -15.98
N ASP A 5 10.59 -9.53 -16.42
CA ASP A 5 9.53 -8.67 -15.99
C ASP A 5 9.18 -9.10 -14.62
N LYS A 6 9.72 -8.40 -13.68
CA LYS A 6 9.46 -8.70 -12.32
C LYS A 6 8.39 -7.76 -11.81
N TYR A 7 7.38 -8.32 -11.22
CA TYR A 7 6.30 -7.54 -10.65
C TYR A 7 6.36 -7.61 -9.15
N TYR A 8 6.00 -6.52 -8.52
CA TYR A 8 5.83 -6.48 -7.08
C TYR A 8 4.36 -6.69 -6.77
N SER A 9 4.08 -7.54 -5.79
CA SER A 9 2.71 -7.82 -5.38
C SER A 9 2.53 -7.33 -3.96
N PHE A 10 1.64 -6.38 -3.78
CA PHE A 10 1.39 -5.81 -2.47
C PHE A 10 -0.08 -5.88 -2.13
N GLN A 11 -0.35 -5.99 -0.85
CA GLN A 11 -1.71 -5.97 -0.35
C GLN A 11 -1.76 -5.06 0.85
N LEU A 12 -2.82 -4.28 0.95
CA LEU A 12 -3.04 -3.48 2.13
C LEU A 12 -3.34 -4.40 3.29
N THR A 13 -2.60 -4.27 4.39
CA THR A 13 -2.78 -5.17 5.53
C THR A 13 -2.93 -4.46 6.85
N TYR A 14 -2.86 -3.14 6.89
CA TYR A 14 -3.05 -2.39 8.12
C TYR A 14 -3.66 -1.05 7.78
N PRO A 15 -4.65 -0.59 8.49
CA PRO A 15 -5.24 -1.11 9.72
C PRO A 15 -6.24 -2.23 9.48
N PHE A 16 -6.47 -2.59 8.25
CA PHE A 16 -7.33 -3.72 7.93
C PHE A 16 -6.77 -4.39 6.69
N ILE A 17 -7.19 -5.59 6.45
CA ILE A 17 -6.72 -6.34 5.30
C ILE A 17 -7.58 -6.01 4.11
N GLY A 18 -6.96 -5.47 3.08
CA GLY A 18 -7.68 -5.13 1.87
C GLY A 18 -8.04 -6.35 1.05
N ASN A 19 -8.98 -6.17 0.16
CA ASN A 19 -9.47 -7.26 -0.65
C ASN A 19 -8.70 -7.44 -1.95
N LYS A 20 -7.80 -6.53 -2.26
CA LYS A 20 -7.15 -6.54 -3.56
C LYS A 20 -5.66 -6.72 -3.41
N ILE A 21 -5.09 -7.42 -4.36
CA ILE A 21 -3.64 -7.54 -4.47
C ILE A 21 -3.24 -6.74 -5.68
N PHE A 22 -2.34 -5.79 -5.48
CA PHE A 22 -1.91 -4.91 -6.54
C PHE A 22 -0.55 -5.33 -7.04
N LYS A 23 -0.42 -5.44 -8.33
CA LYS A 23 0.82 -5.80 -8.97
C LYS A 23 1.30 -4.67 -9.86
N SER A 24 2.58 -4.43 -9.83
CA SER A 24 3.16 -3.42 -10.69
C SER A 24 4.64 -3.69 -10.83
N LYS A 25 5.20 -3.23 -11.94
CA LYS A 25 6.64 -3.30 -12.10
C LYS A 25 7.34 -2.30 -11.22
N SER A 26 6.63 -1.32 -10.73
CA SER A 26 7.19 -0.33 -9.82
C SER A 26 6.66 -0.59 -8.43
N LYS A 27 7.57 -0.74 -7.49
CA LYS A 27 7.20 -0.93 -6.10
C LYS A 27 6.36 0.24 -5.61
N GLN A 28 6.77 1.45 -5.95
CA GLN A 28 6.05 2.63 -5.49
C GLN A 28 4.64 2.68 -6.05
N LYS A 29 4.46 2.27 -7.29
CA LYS A 29 3.13 2.28 -7.87
C LYS A 29 2.22 1.27 -7.19
N ALA A 30 2.77 0.11 -6.85
CA ALA A 30 1.98 -0.89 -6.14
C ALA A 30 1.58 -0.37 -4.77
N VAL A 31 2.50 0.27 -4.07
CA VAL A 31 2.20 0.85 -2.76
C VAL A 31 1.16 1.95 -2.89
N ASN A 32 1.26 2.78 -3.92
CA ASN A 32 0.29 3.84 -4.12
C ASN A 32 -1.11 3.29 -4.35
N LYS A 33 -1.22 2.19 -5.04
CA LYS A 33 -2.53 1.58 -5.24
C LYS A 33 -3.10 1.09 -3.92
N CYS A 34 -2.26 0.55 -3.05
CA CYS A 34 -2.71 0.17 -1.73
C CYS A 34 -3.17 1.38 -0.94
N TYR A 35 -2.46 2.49 -1.07
CA TYR A 35 -2.85 3.72 -0.40
C TYR A 35 -4.22 4.20 -0.89
N GLN A 36 -4.46 4.10 -2.20
CA GLN A 36 -5.76 4.50 -2.72
C GLN A 36 -6.88 3.63 -2.16
N GLU A 37 -6.63 2.35 -2.03
CA GLU A 37 -7.62 1.48 -1.42
C GLU A 37 -7.86 1.86 0.04
N TYR A 38 -6.79 2.15 0.75
CA TYR A 38 -6.91 2.57 2.13
C TYR A 38 -7.77 3.83 2.25
N LYS A 39 -7.51 4.81 1.39
CA LYS A 39 -8.27 6.05 1.42
C LYS A 39 -9.74 5.81 1.13
N THR A 40 -10.02 4.92 0.20
CA THR A 40 -11.40 4.65 -0.17
C THR A 40 -12.16 3.99 0.95
N LEU A 41 -11.49 3.12 1.70
CA LEU A 41 -12.18 2.32 2.72
C LEU A 41 -12.04 2.89 4.12
N GLN A 42 -11.44 4.02 4.24
CA GLN A 42 -11.01 4.54 5.52
C GLN A 42 -12.10 5.31 6.26
N CYS A 43 -13.33 5.13 5.94
CA CYS A 43 -14.35 6.05 6.40
C CYS A 43 -14.44 6.15 7.92
N SER A 44 -14.08 5.12 8.65
CA SER A 44 -14.21 5.16 10.11
C SER A 44 -12.89 5.20 10.84
N PHE A 45 -11.79 5.13 10.12
CA PHE A 45 -10.51 5.05 10.79
C PHE A 45 -9.85 6.41 10.83
N GLN A 46 -9.20 6.69 11.93
CA GLN A 46 -8.50 7.95 12.10
C GLN A 46 -7.02 7.76 12.16
N GLU A 47 -6.56 6.63 11.69
CA GLU A 47 -5.14 6.35 11.70
C GLU A 47 -4.44 7.17 10.65
N ASN A 48 -3.26 7.59 10.97
CA ASN A 48 -2.40 8.25 9.98
C ASN A 48 -1.37 7.30 9.42
N ILE A 49 -1.55 6.03 9.66
CA ILE A 49 -0.58 5.02 9.25
C ILE A 49 -1.32 3.94 8.48
N PHE A 50 -0.76 3.54 7.37
CA PHE A 50 -1.27 2.36 6.69
C PHE A 50 -0.10 1.42 6.43
N GLY A 51 -0.41 0.14 6.29
CA GLY A 51 0.61 -0.85 6.07
C GLY A 51 0.29 -1.71 4.88
N VAL A 52 1.32 -2.11 4.18
CA VAL A 52 1.18 -3.00 3.05
C VAL A 52 2.16 -4.14 3.22
N THR A 53 1.83 -5.28 2.65
CA THR A 53 2.70 -6.44 2.72
C THR A 53 3.16 -6.79 1.32
N ASP A 54 4.47 -6.94 1.18
CA ASP A 54 5.06 -7.49 -0.03
C ASP A 54 4.82 -8.98 0.03
N LEU A 55 3.95 -9.48 -0.82
CA LEU A 55 3.52 -10.87 -0.74
C LEU A 55 4.61 -11.84 -1.13
N ASP A 56 5.51 -11.40 -1.99
CA ASP A 56 6.60 -12.28 -2.40
C ASP A 56 7.62 -12.46 -1.30
N LYS A 57 7.92 -11.39 -0.59
CA LYS A 57 8.93 -11.44 0.46
C LYS A 57 8.32 -11.63 1.83
N LYS A 58 7.01 -11.43 1.94
CA LYS A 58 6.30 -11.57 3.22
C LYS A 58 6.81 -10.57 4.24
N ILE A 59 7.05 -9.35 3.79
CA ILE A 59 7.51 -8.27 4.63
C ILE A 59 6.46 -7.18 4.63
N GLU A 60 6.12 -6.70 5.82
CA GLU A 60 5.17 -5.62 5.96
C GLU A 60 5.91 -4.30 6.09
N TYR A 61 5.43 -3.32 5.36
CA TYR A 61 5.93 -1.95 5.42
C TYR A 61 4.82 -1.06 5.91
N ARG A 62 5.15 -0.15 6.81
CA ARG A 62 4.17 0.79 7.31
C ARG A 62 4.60 2.18 6.93
N PHE A 63 3.62 2.98 6.52
CA PHE A 63 3.87 4.34 6.07
C PHE A 63 3.01 5.29 6.87
N GLU A 64 3.59 6.39 7.27
CA GLU A 64 2.87 7.42 7.97
C GLU A 64 2.38 8.45 6.98
N ILE A 65 1.11 8.83 7.12
CA ILE A 65 0.53 9.84 6.26
C ILE A 65 0.64 11.15 6.99
N ASN A 66 1.37 12.06 6.39
CA ASN A 66 1.56 13.35 7.01
C ASN A 66 0.45 14.28 6.62
N LYS A 67 -0.47 14.52 7.52
CA LYS A 67 -1.57 15.38 7.23
C LYS A 67 -1.37 16.79 7.68
N THR A 68 -0.32 17.01 8.36
CA THR A 68 -0.18 18.29 8.97
C THR A 68 0.14 19.34 8.01
N ASN A 69 0.51 19.03 6.95
CA ASN A 69 0.83 20.02 6.11
C ASN A 69 -0.26 20.66 5.63
N LEU A 70 -0.88 20.73 6.13
CA LEU A 70 -1.77 21.46 5.64
C LEU A 70 -1.91 22.66 5.97
N ASN A 71 -1.51 22.85 6.41
CA ASN A 71 -1.54 23.84 6.73
C ASN A 71 -1.35 24.58 6.60
N ASN A 72 -1.26 24.60 6.53
CA ASN A 72 -1.00 25.15 6.44
C ASN A 72 -1.02 25.42 6.24
#